data_599f069f3433d03b7cc674dc47549e33
#
_entry.id   599f069f3433d03b7cc674dc47549e33
#
_cell.length_a   1.000
_cell.length_b   1.000
_cell.length_c   1.000
_cell.angle_alpha   90.00
_cell.angle_beta   90.00
_cell.angle_gamma   90.00
#
_symmetry.space_group_name_H-M   'P 1'
#
loop_
_entity.id
_entity.type
_entity.pdbx_description
1 polymer ?
#
loop_
_entity_poly.entity_id
_entity_poly.type
_entity_poly.pdbx_seq_one_letter_code
_entity_poly.pdbx_strand_id
1 'polypeptide(L)'
;MMTGEMNAASIIQKLGMQRHPEGGWYVQTFRDATAHNPRGHSTAIYFLLEAGDVSAWHRVKDAAEIWHYYAGAPIEITMHEEGRGVTRHRLGPDLFAGERPQHIVPAGYWQTAKSLGDWTLVGCTVAPGFEFSQFEMAEEGWEPSAKD
;
A
#
# COMPACT_ATOMS: atom_id res chain seq x y z
N MET A 1 -8.01 -6.45 34.23
CA MET A 1 -8.02 -7.04 32.91
C MET A 1 -7.53 -6.03 31.87
N MET A 2 -6.67 -6.46 31.05
CA MET A 2 -6.14 -5.62 29.99
C MET A 2 -7.05 -5.66 28.78
N THR A 3 -7.58 -4.52 28.42
CA THR A 3 -8.12 -4.37 27.08
C THR A 3 -6.94 -4.27 26.13
N GLY A 4 -7.02 -4.95 25.01
CA GLY A 4 -6.01 -4.82 23.98
C GLY A 4 -5.93 -3.39 23.49
N GLU A 5 -4.75 -2.82 23.52
CA GLU A 5 -4.51 -1.50 22.97
C GLU A 5 -4.17 -1.65 21.49
N MET A 6 -4.78 -0.80 20.63
CA MET A 6 -4.51 -0.83 19.21
C MET A 6 -3.22 -0.07 18.92
N ASN A 7 -2.16 -0.81 18.69
CA ASN A 7 -0.87 -0.28 18.26
C ASN A 7 -0.29 -1.21 17.20
N ALA A 8 0.82 -0.80 16.60
CA ALA A 8 1.41 -1.57 15.51
C ALA A 8 1.69 -3.02 15.91
N ALA A 9 2.33 -3.24 17.06
CA ALA A 9 2.69 -4.60 17.51
C ALA A 9 1.47 -5.49 17.70
N SER A 10 0.41 -4.96 18.33
CA SER A 10 -0.81 -5.74 18.57
C SER A 10 -1.55 -6.04 17.26
N ILE A 11 -1.55 -5.12 16.31
CA ILE A 11 -2.18 -5.32 15.00
C ILE A 11 -1.44 -6.40 14.22
N ILE A 12 -0.11 -6.31 14.16
CA ILE A 12 0.72 -7.29 13.47
C ILE A 12 0.44 -8.70 14.02
N GLN A 13 0.39 -8.83 15.34
CA GLN A 13 0.11 -10.12 15.97
C GLN A 13 -1.30 -10.61 15.71
N LYS A 14 -2.30 -9.75 15.88
CA LYS A 14 -3.71 -10.13 15.73
C LYS A 14 -4.05 -10.51 14.30
N LEU A 15 -3.48 -9.83 13.32
CA LEU A 15 -3.77 -10.09 11.91
C LEU A 15 -2.81 -11.11 11.28
N GLY A 16 -1.77 -11.54 12.02
CA GLY A 16 -0.80 -12.50 11.51
C GLY A 16 0.03 -11.95 10.37
N MET A 17 0.45 -10.70 10.48
CA MET A 17 1.18 -10.01 9.40
C MET A 17 2.65 -10.44 9.36
N GLN A 18 3.23 -10.36 8.16
CA GLN A 18 4.65 -10.63 7.92
C GLN A 18 5.26 -9.45 7.17
N ARG A 19 6.59 -9.38 7.16
CA ARG A 19 7.30 -8.29 6.47
C ARG A 19 7.05 -8.36 4.97
N HIS A 20 6.78 -7.20 4.37
CA HIS A 20 6.64 -7.06 2.93
C HIS A 20 8.00 -6.71 2.31
N PRO A 21 8.33 -7.23 1.10
CA PRO A 21 9.58 -6.87 0.40
C PRO A 21 9.77 -5.37 0.18
N GLU A 22 8.68 -4.63 -0.04
CA GLU A 22 8.73 -3.18 -0.23
C GLU A 22 8.94 -2.39 1.06
N GLY A 23 8.83 -3.04 2.21
CA GLY A 23 8.78 -2.43 3.53
C GLY A 23 7.38 -2.49 4.11
N GLY A 24 7.27 -2.39 5.43
CA GLY A 24 6.00 -2.54 6.13
C GLY A 24 5.63 -4.00 6.35
N TRP A 25 4.38 -4.21 6.78
CA TRP A 25 3.85 -5.52 7.17
C TRP A 25 2.58 -5.79 6.38
N TYR A 26 2.33 -7.05 6.02
CA TYR A 26 1.14 -7.39 5.26
C TYR A 26 0.66 -8.80 5.56
N VAL A 27 -0.61 -9.04 5.21
CA VAL A 27 -1.19 -10.38 5.13
C VAL A 27 -2.24 -10.37 4.03
N GLN A 28 -2.19 -11.39 3.17
CA GLN A 28 -3.21 -11.55 2.14
C GLN A 28 -4.48 -12.11 2.77
N THR A 29 -5.59 -11.43 2.54
CA THR A 29 -6.89 -11.83 3.08
C THR A 29 -7.75 -12.55 2.05
N PHE A 30 -7.53 -12.30 0.77
CA PHE A 30 -8.38 -12.85 -0.28
C PHE A 30 -7.63 -12.94 -1.61
N ARG A 31 -7.93 -14.00 -2.34
CA ARG A 31 -7.56 -14.15 -3.75
C ARG A 31 -8.73 -14.85 -4.45
N ASP A 32 -9.33 -14.16 -5.42
CA ASP A 32 -10.44 -14.69 -6.21
C ASP A 32 -9.89 -15.55 -7.36
N ALA A 33 -9.38 -16.72 -7.01
CA ALA A 33 -8.69 -17.61 -7.93
C ALA A 33 -9.49 -18.88 -8.19
N THR A 34 -9.30 -19.45 -9.39
CA THR A 34 -9.84 -20.75 -9.78
C THR A 34 -8.73 -21.59 -10.38
N ALA A 35 -9.04 -22.88 -10.65
CA ALA A 35 -8.08 -23.76 -11.32
C ALA A 35 -7.67 -23.24 -12.70
N HIS A 36 -8.57 -22.53 -13.39
CA HIS A 36 -8.30 -21.96 -14.72
C HIS A 36 -7.73 -20.54 -14.63
N ASN A 37 -7.80 -19.90 -13.48
CA ASN A 37 -7.25 -18.57 -13.25
C ASN A 37 -6.61 -18.53 -11.86
N PRO A 38 -5.41 -19.12 -11.73
CA PRO A 38 -4.73 -19.16 -10.42
C PRO A 38 -4.28 -17.78 -9.93
N ARG A 39 -4.07 -16.82 -10.84
CA ARG A 39 -3.78 -15.44 -10.47
C ARG A 39 -4.97 -14.80 -9.75
N GLY A 40 -6.19 -15.09 -10.23
CA GLY A 40 -7.41 -14.53 -9.69
C GLY A 40 -7.82 -13.21 -10.35
N HIS A 41 -9.10 -12.90 -10.21
CA HIS A 41 -9.67 -11.64 -10.70
C HIS A 41 -9.26 -10.48 -9.80
N SER A 42 -9.03 -10.74 -8.51
CA SER A 42 -8.61 -9.72 -7.55
C SER A 42 -7.92 -10.36 -6.35
N THR A 43 -7.14 -9.53 -5.64
CA THR A 43 -6.55 -9.88 -4.35
C THR A 43 -6.75 -8.73 -3.38
N ALA A 44 -6.74 -9.05 -2.09
CA ALA A 44 -6.79 -8.05 -1.03
C ALA A 44 -5.77 -8.41 0.05
N ILE A 45 -5.15 -7.36 0.61
CA ILE A 45 -4.24 -7.49 1.75
C ILE A 45 -4.62 -6.47 2.81
N TYR A 46 -4.28 -6.78 4.06
CA TYR A 46 -4.01 -5.74 5.05
C TYR A 46 -2.54 -5.34 4.92
N PHE A 47 -2.26 -4.06 5.07
CA PHE A 47 -0.92 -3.52 5.00
C PHE A 47 -0.73 -2.48 6.10
N LEU A 48 0.42 -2.51 6.77
CA LEU A 48 0.71 -1.62 7.90
C LEU A 48 2.09 -1.02 7.75
N LEU A 49 2.16 0.30 7.88
CA LEU A 49 3.41 1.04 7.96
C LEU A 49 3.54 1.68 9.33
N GLU A 50 4.69 1.48 9.97
CA GLU A 50 5.04 2.13 11.22
C GLU A 50 5.80 3.43 10.95
N ALA A 51 5.92 4.27 11.98
CA ALA A 51 6.75 5.46 11.89
C ALA A 51 8.18 5.08 11.48
N GLY A 52 8.69 5.78 10.49
CA GLY A 52 10.02 5.50 9.95
C GLY A 52 10.07 4.41 8.89
N ASP A 53 9.03 3.60 8.76
CA ASP A 53 8.91 2.68 7.63
C ASP A 53 8.49 3.47 6.39
N VAL A 54 9.13 3.15 5.29
CA VAL A 54 8.75 3.70 3.99
C VAL A 54 8.53 2.51 3.07
N SER A 55 7.36 2.47 2.43
CA SER A 55 7.16 1.54 1.33
C SER A 55 8.07 2.01 0.19
N ALA A 56 9.08 1.21 -0.16
CA ALA A 56 10.04 1.57 -1.20
C ALA A 56 9.33 1.82 -2.54
N TRP A 57 9.96 2.63 -3.40
CA TRP A 57 9.41 2.86 -4.74
C TRP A 57 9.20 1.53 -5.46
N HIS A 58 7.98 1.29 -5.90
CA HIS A 58 7.59 0.06 -6.58
C HIS A 58 6.41 0.33 -7.51
N ARG A 59 6.12 -0.65 -8.37
CA ARG A 59 4.92 -0.59 -9.22
C ARG A 59 4.35 -1.98 -9.45
N VAL A 60 3.06 -2.03 -9.72
CA VAL A 60 2.40 -3.21 -10.27
C VAL A 60 2.20 -2.91 -11.76
N LYS A 61 2.82 -3.71 -12.62
CA LYS A 61 2.95 -3.35 -14.04
C LYS A 61 1.63 -3.40 -14.81
N ASP A 62 0.75 -4.31 -14.47
CA ASP A 62 -0.43 -4.62 -15.28
C ASP A 62 -1.75 -4.59 -14.53
N ALA A 63 -1.78 -4.02 -13.33
CA ALA A 63 -3.00 -3.96 -12.53
C ALA A 63 -3.04 -2.65 -11.74
N ALA A 64 -4.24 -2.11 -11.58
CA ALA A 64 -4.46 -0.97 -10.69
C ALA A 64 -4.54 -1.46 -9.26
N GLU A 65 -4.08 -0.63 -8.35
CA GLU A 65 -4.16 -0.89 -6.92
C GLU A 65 -4.99 0.18 -6.24
N ILE A 66 -5.89 -0.22 -5.35
CA ILE A 66 -6.69 0.71 -4.56
C ILE A 66 -6.26 0.58 -3.11
N TRP A 67 -5.89 1.72 -2.51
CA TRP A 67 -5.57 1.83 -1.09
C TRP A 67 -6.83 2.25 -0.33
N HIS A 68 -7.07 1.62 0.81
CA HIS A 68 -8.23 1.88 1.67
C HIS A 68 -7.74 2.21 3.08
N TYR A 69 -8.12 3.38 3.60
CA TYR A 69 -7.77 3.74 4.98
C TYR A 69 -8.63 2.95 5.96
N TYR A 70 -8.00 2.36 6.99
CA TYR A 70 -8.71 1.64 8.04
C TYR A 70 -8.51 2.24 9.43
N ALA A 71 -7.28 2.52 9.84
CA ALA A 71 -7.01 3.00 11.20
C ALA A 71 -5.63 3.65 11.31
N GLY A 72 -5.45 4.42 12.38
CA GLY A 72 -4.18 5.06 12.69
C GLY A 72 -4.04 6.43 12.08
N ALA A 73 -2.79 6.89 11.91
CA ALA A 73 -2.50 8.17 11.29
C ALA A 73 -2.82 8.14 9.79
N PRO A 74 -2.98 9.31 9.16
CA PRO A 74 -3.02 9.36 7.70
C PRO A 74 -1.72 8.83 7.10
N ILE A 75 -1.80 8.37 5.87
CA ILE A 75 -0.64 7.92 5.11
C ILE A 75 -0.45 8.81 3.89
N GLU A 76 0.79 9.15 3.57
CA GLU A 76 1.10 9.88 2.35
C GLU A 76 1.51 8.90 1.27
N ILE A 77 0.80 8.93 0.15
CA ILE A 77 1.11 8.12 -1.04
C ILE A 77 1.65 9.08 -2.09
N THR A 78 2.84 8.79 -2.58
CA THR A 78 3.47 9.56 -3.65
C THR A 78 3.50 8.70 -4.89
N MET A 79 3.02 9.24 -6.01
CA MET A 79 2.96 8.53 -7.30
C MET A 79 3.80 9.23 -8.34
N HIS A 80 4.30 8.43 -9.29
CA HIS A 80 5.04 8.93 -10.43
C HIS A 80 4.69 8.14 -11.68
N GLU A 81 4.36 8.87 -12.74
CA GLU A 81 4.25 8.34 -14.10
C GLU A 81 5.31 9.03 -14.94
N GLU A 82 6.04 8.27 -15.76
CA GLU A 82 7.07 8.82 -16.61
C GLU A 82 6.52 9.96 -17.50
N GLY A 83 7.24 11.07 -17.52
CA GLY A 83 6.85 12.25 -18.29
C GLY A 83 5.79 13.13 -17.64
N ARG A 84 5.28 12.77 -16.47
CA ARG A 84 4.19 13.51 -15.80
C ARG A 84 4.53 14.01 -14.41
N GLY A 85 5.77 13.76 -13.94
CA GLY A 85 6.21 14.23 -12.64
C GLY A 85 5.64 13.42 -11.47
N VAL A 86 5.61 14.06 -10.31
CA VAL A 86 5.28 13.43 -9.03
C VAL A 86 4.05 14.08 -8.43
N THR A 87 3.11 13.29 -7.93
CA THR A 87 1.95 13.76 -7.17
C THR A 87 1.93 13.13 -5.79
N ARG A 88 1.43 13.87 -4.80
CA ARG A 88 1.30 13.42 -3.42
C ARG A 88 -0.14 13.45 -2.98
N HIS A 89 -0.54 12.41 -2.25
CA HIS A 89 -1.92 12.24 -1.82
C HIS A 89 -1.95 11.78 -0.37
N ARG A 90 -2.90 12.27 0.41
CA ARG A 90 -3.10 11.81 1.77
C ARG A 90 -4.31 10.90 1.85
N LEU A 91 -4.08 9.70 2.33
CA LEU A 91 -5.12 8.72 2.60
C LEU A 91 -5.46 8.79 4.09
N GLY A 92 -6.71 9.05 4.40
CA GLY A 92 -7.14 9.18 5.78
C GLY A 92 -8.62 9.55 5.90
N PRO A 93 -9.12 9.75 7.13
CA PRO A 93 -10.55 9.96 7.36
C PRO A 93 -11.00 11.41 7.28
N ASP A 94 -10.08 12.38 7.32
CA ASP A 94 -10.45 13.78 7.44
C ASP A 94 -10.61 14.43 6.06
N LEU A 95 -11.83 14.33 5.53
CA LEU A 95 -12.16 14.86 4.21
C LEU A 95 -11.97 16.38 4.13
N PHE A 96 -12.20 17.10 5.22
CA PHE A 96 -12.07 18.55 5.22
C PHE A 96 -10.62 19.01 5.28
N ALA A 97 -9.71 18.14 5.72
CA ALA A 97 -8.28 18.41 5.68
C ALA A 97 -7.62 17.96 4.37
N GLY A 98 -8.42 17.55 3.39
CA GLY A 98 -7.91 17.11 2.08
C GLY A 98 -7.56 15.65 2.01
N GLU A 99 -7.89 14.86 3.04
CA GLU A 99 -7.66 13.42 3.02
C GLU A 99 -8.78 12.71 2.29
N ARG A 100 -8.47 11.54 1.77
CA ARG A 100 -9.46 10.65 1.15
C ARG A 100 -9.30 9.25 1.72
N PRO A 101 -10.40 8.54 2.01
CA PRO A 101 -10.30 7.17 2.55
C PRO A 101 -9.92 6.12 1.49
N GLN A 102 -9.99 6.45 0.22
CA GLN A 102 -9.51 5.59 -0.87
C GLN A 102 -8.61 6.37 -1.81
N HIS A 103 -7.61 5.69 -2.38
CA HIS A 103 -6.76 6.27 -3.41
C HIS A 103 -6.41 5.19 -4.43
N ILE A 104 -6.47 5.56 -5.70
CA ILE A 104 -6.21 4.64 -6.82
C ILE A 104 -4.83 4.90 -7.38
N VAL A 105 -4.01 3.86 -7.47
CA VAL A 105 -2.74 3.88 -8.18
C VAL A 105 -2.95 3.11 -9.49
N PRO A 106 -2.96 3.80 -10.63
CA PRO A 106 -3.16 3.12 -11.91
C PRO A 106 -2.04 2.12 -12.23
N ALA A 107 -2.34 1.16 -13.09
CA ALA A 107 -1.36 0.18 -13.54
C ALA A 107 -0.10 0.88 -14.08
N GLY A 108 1.06 0.38 -13.69
CA GLY A 108 2.34 0.88 -14.17
C GLY A 108 2.88 2.12 -13.47
N TYR A 109 2.09 2.78 -12.64
CA TYR A 109 2.57 3.95 -11.89
C TYR A 109 3.51 3.50 -10.78
N TRP A 110 4.62 4.23 -10.63
CA TRP A 110 5.48 4.09 -9.48
C TRP A 110 4.83 4.70 -8.25
N GLN A 111 5.00 4.07 -7.10
CA GLN A 111 4.41 4.54 -5.86
C GLN A 111 5.35 4.29 -4.69
N THR A 112 5.26 5.16 -3.70
CA THR A 112 5.89 5.01 -2.39
C THR A 112 4.95 5.58 -1.34
N ALA A 113 5.05 5.10 -0.11
CA ALA A 113 4.15 5.53 0.94
C ALA A 113 4.85 5.60 2.29
N LYS A 114 4.38 6.49 3.16
CA LYS A 114 4.85 6.60 4.54
C LYS A 114 3.71 6.99 5.45
N SER A 115 3.69 6.44 6.66
CA SER A 115 2.75 6.88 7.69
C SER A 115 3.12 8.28 8.17
N LEU A 116 2.12 9.11 8.41
CA LEU A 116 2.33 10.46 8.94
C LEU A 116 2.26 10.49 10.47
N GLY A 117 2.24 9.35 11.13
CA GLY A 117 2.26 9.23 12.58
C GLY A 117 2.95 7.94 13.01
N ASP A 118 2.52 7.39 14.13
CA ASP A 118 3.16 6.21 14.70
C ASP A 118 2.94 4.95 13.86
N TRP A 119 1.78 4.84 13.23
CA TRP A 119 1.44 3.72 12.35
C TRP A 119 0.18 4.05 11.55
N THR A 120 0.01 3.36 10.43
CA THR A 120 -1.23 3.40 9.64
C THR A 120 -1.57 1.99 9.17
N LEU A 121 -2.80 1.58 9.39
CA LEU A 121 -3.34 0.32 8.83
C LEU A 121 -4.20 0.66 7.64
N VAL A 122 -3.92 0.02 6.52
CA VAL A 122 -4.67 0.18 5.28
C VAL A 122 -5.03 -1.20 4.71
N GLY A 123 -5.95 -1.19 3.75
CA GLY A 123 -6.15 -2.33 2.86
C GLY A 123 -5.66 -1.95 1.48
N CYS A 124 -5.18 -2.94 0.73
CA CYS A 124 -4.85 -2.75 -0.67
C CYS A 124 -5.53 -3.84 -1.48
N THR A 125 -6.26 -3.44 -2.52
CA THR A 125 -6.91 -4.36 -3.44
C THR A 125 -6.32 -4.17 -4.83
N VAL A 126 -6.09 -5.28 -5.52
CA VAL A 126 -5.44 -5.30 -6.84
C VAL A 126 -6.28 -6.15 -7.78
N ALA A 127 -6.54 -5.63 -8.97
CA ALA A 127 -7.29 -6.35 -10.01
C ALA A 127 -6.69 -6.06 -11.38
N PRO A 128 -6.31 -7.09 -12.16
CA PRO A 128 -6.27 -8.52 -11.80
C PRO A 128 -5.41 -8.79 -10.59
N GLY A 129 -5.52 -9.98 -9.99
CA GLY A 129 -4.88 -10.31 -8.73
C GLY A 129 -3.38 -10.04 -8.70
N PHE A 130 -2.88 -9.69 -7.52
CA PHE A 130 -1.47 -9.38 -7.33
C PHE A 130 -0.60 -10.63 -7.56
N GLU A 131 0.48 -10.46 -8.32
CA GLU A 131 1.52 -11.46 -8.50
C GLU A 131 2.88 -10.79 -8.41
N PHE A 132 3.81 -11.42 -7.70
CA PHE A 132 5.18 -10.89 -7.61
C PHE A 132 5.87 -10.82 -8.97
N SER A 133 5.47 -11.63 -9.94
CA SER A 133 6.00 -11.56 -11.31
C SER A 133 5.67 -10.24 -12.01
N GLN A 134 4.60 -9.57 -11.60
CA GLN A 134 4.19 -8.27 -12.14
C GLN A 134 4.56 -7.10 -11.22
N PHE A 135 5.17 -7.40 -10.09
CA PHE A 135 5.64 -6.42 -9.11
C PHE A 135 7.10 -6.08 -9.42
N GLU A 136 7.40 -4.79 -9.47
CA GLU A 136 8.75 -4.31 -9.73
C GLU A 136 9.15 -3.31 -8.65
N MET A 137 10.27 -3.56 -7.98
CA MET A 137 10.87 -2.59 -7.09
C MET A 137 11.89 -1.77 -7.86
N ALA A 138 11.94 -0.46 -7.58
CA ALA A 138 12.97 0.39 -8.13
C ALA A 138 14.33 0.01 -7.57
N GLU A 139 15.38 0.37 -8.29
CA GLU A 139 16.75 0.19 -7.79
C GLU A 139 16.94 1.01 -6.53
N GLU A 140 17.74 0.49 -5.60
CA GLU A 140 18.03 1.18 -4.36
C GLU A 140 18.58 2.58 -4.64
N GLY A 141 18.00 3.58 -3.97
CA GLY A 141 18.39 4.97 -4.16
C GLY A 141 17.75 5.68 -5.35
N TRP A 142 16.95 4.95 -6.16
CA TRP A 142 16.26 5.60 -7.26
C TRP A 142 15.14 6.49 -6.75
N GLU A 143 15.06 7.68 -7.33
CA GLU A 143 13.95 8.61 -7.12
C GLU A 143 13.57 9.24 -8.46
N PRO A 144 12.28 9.51 -8.68
CA PRO A 144 11.89 10.23 -9.89
C PRO A 144 12.41 11.66 -9.84
N SER A 145 12.94 12.13 -10.96
CA SER A 145 13.37 13.52 -11.06
C SER A 145 12.15 14.39 -11.43
N ALA A 146 12.30 15.72 -11.21
CA ALA A 146 11.25 16.67 -11.57
C ALA A 146 10.98 16.73 -13.08
N LYS A 147 11.86 16.11 -13.87
CA LYS A 147 11.75 16.08 -15.34
C LYS A 147 11.22 14.76 -15.89
N ASP A 148 11.10 13.75 -15.05
CA ASP A 148 10.69 12.41 -15.45
C ASP A 148 9.17 12.24 -15.50
#